data_083b4f2b7c2ae9ffc4b9353cedca4638
#
_entry.id   083b4f2b7c2ae9ffc4b9353cedca4638
#
_cell.length_a   1.000
_cell.length_b   1.000
_cell.length_c   1.000
_cell.angle_alpha   90.00
_cell.angle_beta   90.00
_cell.angle_gamma   90.00
#
_symmetry.space_group_name_H-M   'P 1'
#
loop_
_entity.id
_entity.type
_entity.pdbx_description
1 polymer ?
#
loop_
_entity_poly.entity_id
_entity_poly.type
_entity_poly.pdbx_seq_one_letter_code
_entity_poly.pdbx_strand_id
1 'polypeptide(L)'
;LLGLVLFAGFSLLACSDDKDIIDDKIELIADDEPQPVTESSGFWVVNEDWFGHDNGTVNYFRQQAPDSYEAMYRAYRVANGENEQLGVTTQFGAVWGENIYFISKQGNRLVVADAETLKKKAVLTEIGGDGRSFVGINENKGYVSHTSGIAVFDIKSFSITGQIEGASGQIGMMGLSGNHVFAVSQQNGIYVIDTETDQIVRTIAGTYSTLTISKEGDVWVAGSNGFLRIDPLSLDSEEIVYPEGAAVGSSWGAWNAGSLCASTQKNVLY
;
A
#
# COMPACT_ATOMS: atom_id res chain seq x y z
N LEU A 1 -22.62 -57.24 38.59
CA LEU A 1 -22.26 -55.80 38.66
C LEU A 1 -21.72 -55.37 37.31
N LEU A 2 -22.57 -54.68 36.54
CA LEU A 2 -22.23 -54.08 35.26
C LEU A 2 -21.63 -52.67 35.51
N GLY A 3 -20.38 -52.44 35.16
CA GLY A 3 -19.78 -51.13 35.15
C GLY A 3 -19.91 -50.49 33.76
N LEU A 4 -20.69 -49.42 33.70
CA LEU A 4 -20.88 -48.61 32.51
C LEU A 4 -19.72 -47.60 32.42
N VAL A 5 -18.83 -47.76 31.44
CA VAL A 5 -17.78 -46.75 31.13
C VAL A 5 -18.36 -45.77 30.14
N LEU A 6 -18.59 -44.53 30.57
CA LEU A 6 -18.93 -43.41 29.69
C LEU A 6 -17.64 -42.93 29.02
N PHE A 7 -17.53 -43.12 27.69
CA PHE A 7 -16.57 -42.44 26.87
C PHE A 7 -17.11 -41.04 26.54
N ALA A 8 -16.54 -40.03 27.18
CA ALA A 8 -16.73 -38.66 26.74
C ALA A 8 -15.91 -38.44 25.46
N GLY A 9 -16.57 -38.42 24.32
CA GLY A 9 -15.96 -38.05 23.05
C GLY A 9 -15.66 -36.54 23.05
N PHE A 10 -14.38 -36.19 23.12
CA PHE A 10 -13.90 -34.87 22.73
C PHE A 10 -14.03 -34.76 21.21
N SER A 11 -15.03 -34.04 20.76
CA SER A 11 -15.07 -33.55 19.37
C SER A 11 -13.99 -32.50 19.21
N LEU A 12 -12.88 -32.87 18.65
CA LEU A 12 -11.95 -31.93 18.04
C LEU A 12 -12.71 -31.29 16.88
N LEU A 13 -13.17 -30.06 17.06
CA LEU A 13 -13.53 -29.20 15.96
C LEU A 13 -12.22 -28.98 15.19
N ALA A 14 -12.00 -29.79 14.17
CA ALA A 14 -11.03 -29.47 13.14
C ALA A 14 -11.46 -28.13 12.54
N CYS A 15 -10.54 -27.17 12.51
CA CYS A 15 -10.70 -26.03 11.62
C CYS A 15 -11.04 -26.58 10.24
N SER A 16 -12.23 -26.27 9.75
CA SER A 16 -12.58 -26.57 8.37
C SER A 16 -11.55 -25.88 7.47
N ASP A 17 -11.00 -26.64 6.54
CA ASP A 17 -10.23 -26.09 5.43
C ASP A 17 -10.98 -24.87 4.88
N ASP A 18 -10.26 -23.75 4.65
CA ASP A 18 -10.76 -22.50 4.07
C ASP A 18 -11.33 -22.64 2.63
N LYS A 19 -11.72 -23.85 2.26
CA LYS A 19 -12.30 -24.13 0.93
C LYS A 19 -13.77 -23.78 0.82
N ASP A 20 -14.46 -23.55 1.94
CA ASP A 20 -15.92 -23.34 1.96
C ASP A 20 -16.36 -21.88 1.96
N ILE A 21 -15.42 -20.90 1.79
CA ILE A 21 -15.73 -19.46 1.75
C ILE A 21 -15.52 -18.87 0.34
N ILE A 22 -15.49 -19.70 -0.68
CA ILE A 22 -15.52 -19.16 -2.04
C ILE A 22 -16.98 -18.92 -2.38
N ASP A 23 -17.40 -17.65 -2.36
CA ASP A 23 -18.71 -17.24 -2.87
C ASP A 23 -18.86 -17.83 -4.29
N ASP A 24 -19.98 -18.48 -4.57
CA ASP A 24 -20.32 -19.05 -5.89
C ASP A 24 -20.25 -18.05 -7.05
N LYS A 25 -20.00 -16.77 -6.74
CA LYS A 25 -19.82 -15.67 -7.72
C LYS A 25 -18.36 -15.43 -8.11
N ILE A 26 -17.39 -16.11 -7.50
CA ILE A 26 -15.97 -15.96 -7.82
C ILE A 26 -15.52 -17.15 -8.64
N GLU A 27 -15.18 -16.92 -9.88
CA GLU A 27 -14.56 -17.92 -10.75
C GLU A 27 -13.03 -17.79 -10.66
N LEU A 28 -12.34 -18.90 -10.38
CA LEU A 28 -10.88 -18.94 -10.38
C LEU A 28 -10.36 -19.08 -11.80
N ILE A 29 -9.44 -18.22 -12.19
CA ILE A 29 -8.71 -18.35 -13.45
C ILE A 29 -7.78 -19.55 -13.29
N ALA A 30 -8.01 -20.61 -14.07
CA ALA A 30 -7.09 -21.75 -14.15
C ALA A 30 -5.75 -21.31 -14.76
N ASP A 31 -4.69 -22.10 -14.56
CA ASP A 31 -3.26 -21.82 -14.83
C ASP A 31 -2.89 -21.43 -16.28
N ASP A 32 -3.74 -20.73 -16.99
CA ASP A 32 -3.50 -20.26 -18.33
C ASP A 32 -2.67 -18.96 -18.34
N GLU A 33 -2.14 -18.59 -19.49
CA GLU A 33 -1.34 -17.39 -19.74
C GLU A 33 -1.93 -16.14 -19.06
N PRO A 34 -1.11 -15.30 -18.39
CA PRO A 34 -1.59 -14.10 -17.72
C PRO A 34 -2.39 -13.22 -18.68
N GLN A 35 -3.64 -12.96 -18.35
CA GLN A 35 -4.48 -12.09 -19.16
C GLN A 35 -4.15 -10.64 -18.90
N PRO A 36 -4.11 -9.78 -19.92
CA PRO A 36 -3.91 -8.34 -19.73
C PRO A 36 -4.97 -7.76 -18.79
N VAL A 37 -4.51 -6.93 -17.84
CA VAL A 37 -5.39 -6.18 -16.94
C VAL A 37 -5.76 -4.88 -17.62
N THR A 38 -7.03 -4.65 -17.85
CA THR A 38 -7.51 -3.36 -18.37
C THR A 38 -7.99 -2.47 -17.23
N GLU A 39 -7.61 -1.19 -17.24
CA GLU A 39 -7.81 -0.20 -16.17
C GLU A 39 -9.26 -0.05 -15.67
N SER A 40 -10.25 -0.50 -16.42
CA SER A 40 -11.66 -0.18 -16.16
C SER A 40 -12.46 -1.29 -15.47
N SER A 41 -11.86 -2.44 -15.17
CA SER A 41 -12.67 -3.61 -14.83
C SER A 41 -12.18 -4.47 -13.67
N GLY A 42 -11.40 -3.94 -12.75
CA GLY A 42 -10.93 -4.76 -11.64
C GLY A 42 -10.12 -3.99 -10.59
N PHE A 43 -9.65 -4.73 -9.59
CA PHE A 43 -8.82 -4.18 -8.52
C PHE A 43 -7.76 -5.18 -8.06
N TRP A 44 -6.70 -4.66 -7.52
CA TRP A 44 -5.61 -5.41 -6.90
C TRP A 44 -5.80 -5.51 -5.40
N VAL A 45 -5.50 -6.67 -4.84
CA VAL A 45 -5.37 -6.87 -3.40
C VAL A 45 -3.94 -7.31 -3.12
N VAL A 46 -3.18 -6.45 -2.46
CA VAL A 46 -1.84 -6.77 -1.98
C VAL A 46 -1.98 -7.40 -0.60
N ASN A 47 -1.50 -8.63 -0.45
CA ASN A 47 -1.58 -9.39 0.80
C ASN A 47 -0.23 -9.39 1.48
N GLU A 48 -0.23 -8.98 2.75
CA GLU A 48 0.98 -8.94 3.57
C GLU A 48 1.50 -10.35 3.91
N ASP A 49 0.58 -11.29 4.03
CA ASP A 49 0.82 -12.63 4.56
C ASP A 49 1.36 -12.62 6.02
N TRP A 50 1.95 -13.69 6.49
CA TRP A 50 2.41 -13.77 7.87
C TRP A 50 3.67 -12.93 8.10
N PHE A 51 3.55 -11.90 8.94
CA PHE A 51 4.61 -10.93 9.23
C PHE A 51 5.96 -11.60 9.57
N GLY A 52 6.97 -11.26 8.78
CA GLY A 52 8.34 -11.73 8.99
C GLY A 52 8.61 -13.19 8.60
N HIS A 53 7.62 -13.93 8.14
CA HIS A 53 7.74 -15.35 7.81
C HIS A 53 7.52 -15.61 6.33
N ASP A 54 6.48 -15.01 5.74
CA ASP A 54 6.09 -15.28 4.36
C ASP A 54 6.31 -14.08 3.46
N ASN A 55 6.47 -14.37 2.18
CA ASN A 55 6.49 -13.35 1.15
C ASN A 55 5.06 -12.97 0.80
N GLY A 56 4.80 -11.67 0.75
CA GLY A 56 3.51 -11.16 0.36
C GLY A 56 3.12 -11.59 -1.05
N THR A 57 1.83 -11.50 -1.33
CA THR A 57 1.23 -11.87 -2.61
C THR A 57 0.37 -10.73 -3.14
N VAL A 58 0.03 -10.80 -4.41
CA VAL A 58 -0.98 -9.93 -5.02
C VAL A 58 -2.00 -10.77 -5.75
N ASN A 59 -3.27 -10.47 -5.52
CA ASN A 59 -4.40 -11.06 -6.24
C ASN A 59 -5.04 -9.98 -7.12
N TYR A 60 -5.55 -10.37 -8.27
CA TYR A 60 -6.32 -9.51 -9.15
C TYR A 60 -7.76 -10.01 -9.24
N PHE A 61 -8.69 -9.09 -9.11
CA PHE A 61 -10.12 -9.35 -9.25
C PHE A 61 -10.64 -8.58 -10.45
N ARG A 62 -10.98 -9.30 -11.53
CA ARG A 62 -11.56 -8.74 -12.75
C ARG A 62 -13.07 -8.73 -12.63
N GLN A 63 -13.69 -7.58 -12.78
CA GLN A 63 -15.14 -7.50 -12.81
C GLN A 63 -15.70 -8.09 -14.10
N GLN A 64 -16.60 -9.06 -13.96
CA GLN A 64 -17.31 -9.70 -15.08
C GLN A 64 -18.73 -9.13 -15.25
N ALA A 65 -19.37 -8.77 -14.14
CA ALA A 65 -20.68 -8.13 -14.04
C ALA A 65 -20.72 -7.25 -12.79
N PRO A 66 -21.76 -6.43 -12.55
CA PRO A 66 -21.83 -5.52 -11.39
C PRO A 66 -21.48 -6.16 -10.04
N ASP A 67 -21.85 -7.41 -9.81
CA ASP A 67 -21.62 -8.12 -8.55
C ASP A 67 -20.85 -9.45 -8.75
N SER A 68 -20.09 -9.58 -9.83
CA SER A 68 -19.36 -10.79 -10.16
C SER A 68 -17.92 -10.48 -10.53
N TYR A 69 -16.98 -11.24 -9.95
CA TYR A 69 -15.55 -11.09 -10.17
C TYR A 69 -14.92 -12.44 -10.49
N GLU A 70 -13.99 -12.42 -11.42
CA GLU A 70 -13.05 -13.50 -11.69
C GLU A 70 -11.77 -13.20 -10.92
N ALA A 71 -11.28 -14.15 -10.12
CA ALA A 71 -10.12 -13.94 -9.27
C ALA A 71 -8.89 -14.67 -9.82
N MET A 72 -7.81 -13.92 -10.02
CA MET A 72 -6.47 -14.46 -10.25
C MET A 72 -5.67 -14.37 -8.95
N TYR A 73 -5.49 -15.51 -8.30
CA TYR A 73 -4.68 -15.58 -7.07
C TYR A 73 -3.19 -15.64 -7.39
N ARG A 74 -2.39 -14.99 -6.51
CA ARG A 74 -0.93 -14.95 -6.65
C ARG A 74 -0.47 -14.50 -8.03
N ALA A 75 -1.17 -13.50 -8.58
CA ALA A 75 -1.03 -13.05 -9.97
C ALA A 75 0.42 -12.75 -10.39
N TYR A 76 1.26 -12.24 -9.47
CA TYR A 76 2.68 -12.02 -9.75
C TYR A 76 3.45 -13.34 -10.00
N ARG A 77 3.17 -14.40 -9.23
CA ARG A 77 3.80 -15.72 -9.43
C ARG A 77 3.29 -16.39 -10.70
N VAL A 78 2.00 -16.24 -10.99
CA VAL A 78 1.43 -16.71 -12.28
C VAL A 78 2.17 -16.07 -13.45
N ALA A 79 2.44 -14.76 -13.37
CA ALA A 79 3.13 -14.05 -14.44
C ALA A 79 4.62 -14.38 -14.56
N ASN A 80 5.32 -14.70 -13.45
CA ASN A 80 6.78 -14.76 -13.42
C ASN A 80 7.36 -16.13 -13.03
N GLY A 81 6.52 -17.06 -12.56
CA GLY A 81 6.92 -18.38 -12.08
C GLY A 81 6.81 -18.52 -10.56
N GLU A 82 6.55 -19.73 -10.10
CA GLU A 82 6.25 -20.06 -8.70
C GLU A 82 7.36 -19.68 -7.70
N ASN A 83 8.60 -19.61 -8.16
CA ASN A 83 9.74 -19.22 -7.30
C ASN A 83 9.94 -17.70 -7.20
N GLU A 84 9.21 -16.94 -7.99
CA GLU A 84 9.30 -15.47 -7.95
C GLU A 84 8.45 -14.91 -6.82
N GLN A 85 9.01 -13.96 -6.09
CA GLN A 85 8.41 -13.45 -4.87
C GLN A 85 8.51 -11.93 -4.83
N LEU A 86 7.48 -11.29 -4.28
CA LEU A 86 7.46 -9.84 -4.04
C LEU A 86 8.43 -9.45 -2.92
N GLY A 87 8.39 -10.13 -1.81
CA GLY A 87 9.24 -9.88 -0.65
C GLY A 87 8.49 -10.15 0.65
N VAL A 88 9.23 -10.22 1.75
CA VAL A 88 8.66 -10.51 3.07
C VAL A 88 7.78 -9.35 3.51
N THR A 89 6.54 -9.66 3.88
CA THR A 89 5.59 -8.67 4.37
C THR A 89 5.37 -7.53 3.35
N THR A 90 4.95 -7.87 2.12
CA THR A 90 4.60 -6.87 1.11
C THR A 90 3.31 -6.16 1.50
N GLN A 91 3.39 -4.88 1.82
CA GLN A 91 2.26 -4.11 2.37
C GLN A 91 1.72 -3.02 1.46
N PHE A 92 2.44 -2.68 0.41
CA PHE A 92 2.08 -1.54 -0.42
C PHE A 92 2.21 -1.89 -1.89
N GLY A 93 1.24 -1.41 -2.66
CA GLY A 93 1.26 -1.47 -4.12
C GLY A 93 0.70 -0.17 -4.70
N ALA A 94 1.36 0.36 -5.72
CA ALA A 94 0.89 1.54 -6.45
C ALA A 94 1.15 1.40 -7.94
N VAL A 95 0.17 1.78 -8.74
CA VAL A 95 0.33 1.91 -10.20
C VAL A 95 0.76 3.32 -10.53
N TRP A 96 1.80 3.45 -11.34
CA TRP A 96 2.24 4.72 -11.89
C TRP A 96 2.79 4.55 -13.31
N GLY A 97 2.17 5.21 -14.27
CA GLY A 97 2.44 4.99 -15.68
C GLY A 97 2.17 3.54 -16.08
N GLU A 98 3.11 2.91 -16.77
CA GLU A 98 3.02 1.51 -17.21
C GLU A 98 3.54 0.50 -16.17
N ASN A 99 3.77 0.95 -14.94
CA ASN A 99 4.38 0.11 -13.91
C ASN A 99 3.49 0.01 -12.67
N ILE A 100 3.59 -1.14 -11.99
CA ILE A 100 3.13 -1.33 -10.63
C ILE A 100 4.35 -1.55 -9.73
N TYR A 101 4.35 -0.88 -8.59
CA TYR A 101 5.44 -0.86 -7.61
C TYR A 101 4.97 -1.56 -6.34
N PHE A 102 5.63 -2.64 -5.96
CA PHE A 102 5.35 -3.37 -4.73
C PHE A 102 6.45 -3.12 -3.71
N ILE A 103 6.06 -2.66 -2.52
CA ILE A 103 6.97 -2.36 -1.43
C ILE A 103 6.81 -3.41 -0.33
N SER A 104 7.92 -4.03 0.06
CA SER A 104 7.96 -4.93 1.20
C SER A 104 8.43 -4.22 2.45
N LYS A 105 7.73 -4.47 3.56
CA LYS A 105 8.03 -3.89 4.87
C LYS A 105 9.36 -4.39 5.43
N GLN A 106 9.80 -5.56 5.02
CA GLN A 106 11.06 -6.14 5.45
C GLN A 106 11.96 -6.47 4.26
N GLY A 107 13.26 -6.44 4.51
CA GLY A 107 14.25 -6.80 3.50
C GLY A 107 14.60 -5.69 2.54
N ASN A 108 14.29 -4.43 2.87
CA ASN A 108 14.76 -3.26 2.10
C ASN A 108 14.41 -3.37 0.59
N ARG A 109 13.17 -3.82 0.28
CA ARG A 109 12.85 -4.36 -1.04
C ARG A 109 11.72 -3.62 -1.75
N LEU A 110 11.96 -3.34 -3.03
CA LEU A 110 11.00 -2.85 -4.01
C LEU A 110 11.00 -3.78 -5.22
N VAL A 111 9.81 -4.19 -5.68
CA VAL A 111 9.62 -4.90 -6.95
C VAL A 111 8.86 -4.00 -7.91
N VAL A 112 9.38 -3.86 -9.12
CA VAL A 112 8.71 -3.17 -10.22
C VAL A 112 8.25 -4.22 -11.24
N ALA A 113 6.98 -4.16 -11.60
CA ALA A 113 6.40 -5.00 -12.63
C ALA A 113 5.61 -4.16 -13.63
N ASP A 114 5.33 -4.72 -14.76
CA ASP A 114 4.42 -4.14 -15.73
C ASP A 114 3.00 -4.12 -15.18
N ALA A 115 2.29 -3.00 -15.30
CA ALA A 115 0.97 -2.84 -14.68
C ALA A 115 -0.14 -3.68 -15.31
N GLU A 116 0.03 -4.10 -16.58
CA GLU A 116 -0.97 -4.91 -17.29
C GLU A 116 -0.71 -6.41 -17.13
N THR A 117 0.56 -6.81 -17.27
CA THR A 117 0.94 -8.22 -17.34
C THR A 117 1.55 -8.77 -16.07
N LEU A 118 1.87 -7.92 -15.11
CA LEU A 118 2.68 -8.22 -13.91
C LEU A 118 4.06 -8.82 -14.19
N LYS A 119 4.53 -8.80 -15.44
CA LYS A 119 5.88 -9.23 -15.75
C LYS A 119 6.89 -8.37 -15.00
N LYS A 120 7.78 -9.02 -14.31
CA LYS A 120 8.87 -8.38 -13.54
C LYS A 120 9.76 -7.53 -14.44
N LYS A 121 9.95 -6.27 -14.08
CA LYS A 121 10.88 -5.34 -14.73
C LYS A 121 12.15 -5.16 -13.92
N ALA A 122 12.01 -5.00 -12.59
CA ALA A 122 13.15 -4.81 -11.70
C ALA A 122 12.86 -5.32 -10.27
N VAL A 123 13.94 -5.61 -9.56
CA VAL A 123 13.93 -5.87 -8.11
C VAL A 123 15.09 -5.11 -7.49
N LEU A 124 14.78 -4.24 -6.52
CA LEU A 124 15.75 -3.55 -5.70
C LEU A 124 15.75 -4.18 -4.31
N THR A 125 16.93 -4.35 -3.73
CA THR A 125 17.14 -4.91 -2.39
C THR A 125 17.86 -3.92 -1.46
N GLU A 126 18.09 -2.69 -1.93
CA GLU A 126 18.75 -1.61 -1.22
C GLU A 126 18.07 -0.28 -1.53
N ILE A 127 16.90 -0.05 -0.90
CA ILE A 127 16.14 1.20 -1.07
C ILE A 127 16.40 2.23 0.05
N GLY A 128 17.28 1.93 1.00
CA GLY A 128 17.64 2.80 2.12
C GLY A 128 17.12 2.32 3.49
N GLY A 129 16.27 1.32 3.53
CA GLY A 129 15.67 0.73 4.72
C GLY A 129 14.42 -0.08 4.38
N ASP A 130 13.76 -0.62 5.38
CA ASP A 130 12.49 -1.33 5.19
C ASP A 130 11.43 -0.39 4.61
N GLY A 131 10.88 -0.76 3.49
CA GLY A 131 10.01 0.10 2.70
C GLY A 131 8.63 0.35 3.31
N ARG A 132 8.01 1.46 2.92
CA ARG A 132 6.67 1.83 3.39
C ARG A 132 5.72 2.17 2.26
N SER A 133 6.05 3.14 1.40
CA SER A 133 5.21 3.55 0.28
C SER A 133 6.03 4.04 -0.91
N PHE A 134 5.36 4.15 -2.05
CA PHE A 134 5.87 4.77 -3.27
C PHE A 134 4.93 5.87 -3.72
N VAL A 135 5.47 6.94 -4.25
CA VAL A 135 4.71 7.97 -4.97
C VAL A 135 5.44 8.33 -6.26
N GLY A 136 4.74 8.26 -7.38
CA GLY A 136 5.23 8.77 -8.66
C GLY A 136 5.12 10.28 -8.71
N ILE A 137 6.11 10.96 -9.30
CA ILE A 137 6.14 12.41 -9.45
C ILE A 137 5.93 12.79 -10.91
N ASN A 138 6.67 12.16 -11.80
CA ASN A 138 6.55 12.32 -13.25
C ASN A 138 7.00 11.03 -13.94
N GLU A 139 7.13 11.04 -15.26
CA GLU A 139 7.53 9.86 -16.03
C GLU A 139 8.95 9.35 -15.75
N ASN A 140 9.79 10.16 -15.08
CA ASN A 140 11.18 9.84 -14.82
C ASN A 140 11.47 9.64 -13.33
N LYS A 141 10.67 10.23 -12.43
CA LYS A 141 10.98 10.32 -11.02
C LYS A 141 9.83 9.88 -10.12
N GLY A 142 10.17 9.16 -9.06
CA GLY A 142 9.30 8.85 -7.93
C GLY A 142 10.07 8.90 -6.62
N TYR A 143 9.38 8.80 -5.50
CA TYR A 143 9.96 8.66 -4.18
C TYR A 143 9.54 7.35 -3.54
N VAL A 144 10.44 6.78 -2.74
CA VAL A 144 10.19 5.58 -1.92
C VAL A 144 10.43 5.94 -0.47
N SER A 145 9.42 5.81 0.38
CA SER A 145 9.57 5.99 1.82
C SER A 145 10.01 4.70 2.49
N HIS A 146 10.83 4.83 3.54
CA HIS A 146 11.35 3.70 4.28
C HIS A 146 11.62 4.05 5.76
N THR A 147 12.14 3.11 6.54
CA THR A 147 12.36 3.28 7.99
C THR A 147 13.40 4.34 8.36
N SER A 148 14.17 4.83 7.41
CA SER A 148 15.29 5.78 7.68
C SER A 148 15.20 7.08 6.88
N GLY A 149 14.14 7.27 6.08
CA GLY A 149 13.98 8.47 5.24
C GLY A 149 13.19 8.24 3.96
N ILE A 150 13.55 8.99 2.92
CA ILE A 150 12.89 8.96 1.60
C ILE A 150 13.96 8.87 0.52
N ALA A 151 13.92 7.82 -0.28
CA ALA A 151 14.79 7.64 -1.43
C ALA A 151 14.21 8.30 -2.69
N VAL A 152 15.07 8.91 -3.48
CA VAL A 152 14.74 9.38 -4.84
C VAL A 152 14.96 8.23 -5.81
N PHE A 153 13.91 7.91 -6.56
CA PHE A 153 13.86 6.78 -7.47
C PHE A 153 13.78 7.24 -8.93
N ASP A 154 14.69 6.77 -9.75
CA ASP A 154 14.65 6.96 -11.20
C ASP A 154 13.81 5.84 -11.85
N ILE A 155 12.71 6.25 -12.49
CA ILE A 155 11.72 5.33 -13.08
C ILE A 155 12.24 4.68 -14.37
N LYS A 156 13.15 5.34 -15.10
CA LYS A 156 13.68 4.82 -16.37
C LYS A 156 14.76 3.76 -16.17
N SER A 157 15.62 3.97 -15.20
CA SER A 157 16.71 3.03 -14.87
C SER A 157 16.35 2.04 -13.76
N PHE A 158 15.22 2.23 -13.10
CA PHE A 158 14.79 1.48 -11.91
C PHE A 158 15.90 1.46 -10.83
N SER A 159 16.39 2.63 -10.45
CA SER A 159 17.48 2.75 -9.49
C SER A 159 17.25 3.87 -8.49
N ILE A 160 17.86 3.74 -7.30
CA ILE A 160 17.92 4.82 -6.32
C ILE A 160 19.04 5.77 -6.74
N THR A 161 18.71 7.06 -6.90
CA THR A 161 19.66 8.09 -7.34
C THR A 161 20.06 9.05 -6.22
N GLY A 162 19.35 9.03 -5.10
CA GLY A 162 19.63 9.90 -3.95
C GLY A 162 18.68 9.66 -2.79
N GLN A 163 18.79 10.54 -1.80
CA GLN A 163 17.90 10.59 -0.63
C GLN A 163 17.45 12.03 -0.44
N ILE A 164 16.23 12.24 0.07
CA ILE A 164 15.77 13.57 0.45
C ILE A 164 16.53 14.00 1.71
N GLU A 165 17.35 15.04 1.57
CA GLU A 165 18.13 15.57 2.67
C GLU A 165 17.23 16.10 3.79
N GLY A 166 17.53 15.76 5.04
CA GLY A 166 16.76 16.14 6.23
C GLY A 166 15.54 15.26 6.51
N ALA A 167 15.08 14.44 5.57
CA ALA A 167 14.07 13.42 5.85
C ALA A 167 14.71 12.30 6.68
N SER A 168 14.22 12.09 7.89
CA SER A 168 14.80 11.13 8.82
C SER A 168 13.76 10.37 9.62
N GLY A 169 14.15 9.20 10.12
CA GLY A 169 13.29 8.29 10.83
C GLY A 169 12.29 7.56 9.92
N GLN A 170 11.35 6.88 10.53
CA GLN A 170 10.34 6.14 9.78
C GLN A 170 9.38 7.09 9.07
N ILE A 171 9.34 6.98 7.76
CA ILE A 171 8.42 7.72 6.88
C ILE A 171 7.35 6.75 6.38
N GLY A 172 6.10 7.15 6.50
CA GLY A 172 4.95 6.36 6.11
C GLY A 172 4.40 6.71 4.72
N MET A 173 3.08 6.95 4.67
CA MET A 173 2.39 7.34 3.44
C MET A 173 2.92 8.65 2.89
N MET A 174 2.97 8.70 1.58
CA MET A 174 3.27 9.89 0.81
C MET A 174 2.15 10.14 -0.20
N GLY A 175 1.92 11.42 -0.52
CA GLY A 175 0.97 11.85 -1.54
C GLY A 175 1.50 13.03 -2.31
N LEU A 176 1.32 13.00 -3.63
CA LEU A 176 1.64 14.12 -4.52
C LEU A 176 0.40 15.01 -4.69
N SER A 177 0.57 16.29 -4.43
CA SER A 177 -0.43 17.31 -4.80
C SER A 177 0.26 18.61 -5.21
N GLY A 178 -0.15 19.16 -6.35
CA GLY A 178 0.56 20.26 -6.97
C GLY A 178 2.02 19.90 -7.28
N ASN A 179 2.94 20.75 -6.88
CA ASN A 179 4.38 20.57 -7.04
C ASN A 179 5.04 19.98 -5.76
N HIS A 180 4.24 19.47 -4.83
CA HIS A 180 4.76 19.00 -3.55
C HIS A 180 4.40 17.54 -3.28
N VAL A 181 5.34 16.82 -2.68
CA VAL A 181 5.05 15.55 -2.00
C VAL A 181 4.91 15.83 -0.51
N PHE A 182 3.80 15.36 0.05
CA PHE A 182 3.54 15.38 1.49
C PHE A 182 3.86 13.99 2.04
N ALA A 183 4.71 13.93 3.04
CA ALA A 183 5.19 12.67 3.60
C ALA A 183 4.98 12.62 5.12
N VAL A 184 4.28 11.59 5.60
CA VAL A 184 4.05 11.40 7.04
C VAL A 184 5.30 10.85 7.68
N SER A 185 5.87 11.61 8.62
CA SER A 185 6.98 11.17 9.48
C SER A 185 6.46 10.79 10.86
N GLN A 186 6.90 9.64 11.37
CA GLN A 186 6.53 9.18 12.71
C GLN A 186 6.97 10.16 13.81
N GLN A 187 8.13 10.80 13.64
CA GLN A 187 8.71 11.66 14.66
C GLN A 187 8.51 13.16 14.41
N ASN A 188 8.38 13.58 13.13
CA ASN A 188 8.51 14.99 12.77
C ASN A 188 7.23 15.63 12.22
N GLY A 189 6.14 14.84 12.08
CA GLY A 189 4.89 15.32 11.53
C GLY A 189 4.82 15.14 10.01
N ILE A 190 4.60 16.19 9.24
CA ILE A 190 4.50 16.14 7.78
C ILE A 190 5.66 16.90 7.17
N TYR A 191 6.44 16.22 6.35
CA TYR A 191 7.38 16.88 5.44
C TYR A 191 6.66 17.30 4.16
N VAL A 192 6.88 18.52 3.74
CA VAL A 192 6.47 19.07 2.44
C VAL A 192 7.71 19.19 1.59
N ILE A 193 7.76 18.42 0.52
CA ILE A 193 8.94 18.29 -0.34
C ILE A 193 8.63 18.88 -1.71
N ASP A 194 9.39 19.88 -2.13
CA ASP A 194 9.32 20.41 -3.48
C ASP A 194 9.87 19.38 -4.48
N THR A 195 9.06 19.03 -5.47
CA THR A 195 9.38 17.95 -6.41
C THR A 195 10.37 18.34 -7.49
N GLU A 196 10.65 19.61 -7.70
CA GLU A 196 11.64 20.08 -8.64
C GLU A 196 13.05 20.04 -8.05
N THR A 197 13.17 20.48 -6.78
CA THR A 197 14.45 20.62 -6.10
C THR A 197 14.82 19.43 -5.20
N ASP A 198 13.87 18.55 -4.92
CA ASP A 198 14.01 17.42 -3.97
C ASP A 198 14.35 17.90 -2.52
N GLN A 199 13.88 19.10 -2.15
CA GLN A 199 14.15 19.68 -0.84
C GLN A 199 12.89 19.77 0.02
N ILE A 200 13.06 19.58 1.34
CA ILE A 200 12.00 19.86 2.31
C ILE A 200 11.85 21.39 2.44
N VAL A 201 10.73 21.91 1.95
CA VAL A 201 10.41 23.34 2.00
C VAL A 201 9.62 23.73 3.24
N ARG A 202 8.97 22.74 3.89
CA ARG A 202 8.22 22.96 5.13
C ARG A 202 8.14 21.66 5.94
N THR A 203 8.11 21.79 7.26
CA THR A 203 7.74 20.71 8.18
C THR A 203 6.57 21.19 9.03
N ILE A 204 5.46 20.43 8.99
CA ILE A 204 4.28 20.70 9.81
C ILE A 204 4.35 19.75 11.00
N ALA A 205 4.68 20.30 12.17
CA ALA A 205 4.84 19.51 13.38
C ALA A 205 3.51 18.90 13.84
N GLY A 206 3.56 17.70 14.42
CA GLY A 206 2.40 17.01 14.93
C GLY A 206 2.60 15.50 14.96
N THR A 207 1.58 14.80 15.45
CA THR A 207 1.55 13.33 15.45
C THR A 207 0.45 12.86 14.51
N TYR A 208 0.89 12.30 13.40
CA TYR A 208 0.00 11.87 12.32
C TYR A 208 0.26 10.41 11.97
N SER A 209 -0.72 9.75 11.39
CA SER A 209 -0.65 8.32 11.09
C SER A 209 -0.66 8.01 9.59
N THR A 210 -1.47 8.71 8.83
CA THR A 210 -1.62 8.48 7.38
C THR A 210 -2.12 9.75 6.70
N LEU A 211 -2.07 9.76 5.36
CA LEU A 211 -2.64 10.83 4.55
C LEU A 211 -3.32 10.29 3.29
N THR A 212 -4.16 11.11 2.70
CA THR A 212 -4.72 10.90 1.36
C THR A 212 -4.90 12.24 0.66
N ILE A 213 -5.00 12.20 -0.66
CA ILE A 213 -5.24 13.39 -1.49
C ILE A 213 -6.70 13.36 -1.95
N SER A 214 -7.44 14.43 -1.69
CA SER A 214 -8.82 14.57 -2.14
C SER A 214 -8.92 14.78 -3.65
N LYS A 215 -10.13 14.63 -4.19
CA LYS A 215 -10.42 14.90 -5.60
C LYS A 215 -10.00 16.30 -6.05
N GLU A 216 -10.06 17.27 -5.15
CA GLU A 216 -9.72 18.67 -5.43
C GLU A 216 -8.24 18.99 -5.19
N GLY A 217 -7.48 18.03 -4.72
CA GLY A 217 -6.05 18.15 -4.49
C GLY A 217 -5.67 18.49 -3.05
N ASP A 218 -6.63 18.77 -2.16
CA ASP A 218 -6.32 18.97 -0.75
C ASP A 218 -5.68 17.73 -0.12
N VAL A 219 -4.72 17.97 0.75
CA VAL A 219 -4.07 16.91 1.50
C VAL A 219 -4.78 16.72 2.84
N TRP A 220 -5.31 15.54 3.06
CA TRP A 220 -5.99 15.17 4.30
C TRP A 220 -5.11 14.22 5.10
N VAL A 221 -4.77 14.64 6.29
CA VAL A 221 -3.86 13.92 7.18
C VAL A 221 -4.58 13.52 8.44
N ALA A 222 -4.51 12.24 8.81
CA ALA A 222 -5.13 11.74 10.03
C ALA A 222 -4.23 11.98 11.24
N GLY A 223 -4.75 12.75 12.20
CA GLY A 223 -4.16 12.98 13.52
C GLY A 223 -4.89 12.20 14.61
N SER A 224 -4.50 12.42 15.86
CA SER A 224 -5.08 11.71 17.02
C SER A 224 -6.54 12.07 17.30
N ASN A 225 -6.92 13.34 17.06
CA ASN A 225 -8.25 13.87 17.44
C ASN A 225 -9.03 14.45 16.25
N GLY A 226 -8.47 14.40 15.06
CA GLY A 226 -9.07 15.02 13.88
C GLY A 226 -8.16 14.91 12.67
N PHE A 227 -8.61 15.53 11.61
CA PHE A 227 -7.85 15.69 10.38
C PHE A 227 -7.11 17.03 10.38
N LEU A 228 -5.94 17.04 9.75
CA LEU A 228 -5.33 18.24 9.24
C LEU A 228 -5.60 18.28 7.72
N ARG A 229 -6.32 19.30 7.25
CA ARG A 229 -6.47 19.61 5.84
C ARG A 229 -5.39 20.61 5.46
N ILE A 230 -4.67 20.38 4.39
CA ILE A 230 -3.62 21.26 3.89
C ILE A 230 -3.95 21.64 2.44
N ASP A 231 -3.98 22.92 2.15
CA ASP A 231 -4.02 23.43 0.78
C ASP A 231 -2.64 23.25 0.14
N PRO A 232 -2.51 22.53 -0.99
CA PRO A 232 -1.21 22.22 -1.58
C PRO A 232 -0.50 23.40 -2.24
N LEU A 233 -1.22 24.52 -2.51
CA LEU A 233 -0.67 25.69 -3.17
C LEU A 233 -0.19 26.72 -2.16
N SER A 234 -1.03 27.10 -1.19
CA SER A 234 -0.67 28.05 -0.13
C SER A 234 0.13 27.41 1.00
N LEU A 235 0.00 26.10 1.15
CA LEU A 235 0.48 25.30 2.28
C LEU A 235 -0.20 25.67 3.61
N ASP A 236 -1.28 26.48 3.58
CA ASP A 236 -2.08 26.73 4.76
C ASP A 236 -2.77 25.44 5.23
N SER A 237 -2.97 25.34 6.52
CA SER A 237 -3.56 24.14 7.12
C SER A 237 -4.68 24.47 8.09
N GLU A 238 -5.68 23.62 8.14
CA GLU A 238 -6.87 23.70 8.99
C GLU A 238 -7.05 22.38 9.76
N GLU A 239 -7.27 22.48 11.07
CA GLU A 239 -7.63 21.33 11.89
C GLU A 239 -9.14 21.11 11.88
N ILE A 240 -9.57 19.88 11.62
CA ILE A 240 -10.98 19.45 11.56
C ILE A 240 -11.16 18.31 12.54
N VAL A 241 -11.89 18.57 13.63
CA VAL A 241 -12.17 17.57 14.69
C VAL A 241 -13.01 16.43 14.11
N TYR A 242 -12.69 15.20 14.50
CA TYR A 242 -13.50 14.05 14.10
C TYR A 242 -14.96 14.19 14.57
N PRO A 243 -15.92 13.73 13.76
CA PRO A 243 -17.29 13.56 14.25
C PRO A 243 -17.32 12.70 15.51
N GLU A 244 -18.30 12.92 16.37
CA GLU A 244 -18.47 12.13 17.60
C GLU A 244 -18.52 10.62 17.31
N GLY A 245 -17.67 9.85 18.00
CA GLY A 245 -17.56 8.41 17.81
C GLY A 245 -16.72 7.96 16.61
N ALA A 246 -16.18 8.89 15.82
CA ALA A 246 -15.28 8.58 14.72
C ALA A 246 -13.79 8.68 15.14
N ALA A 247 -12.98 7.84 14.56
CA ALA A 247 -11.51 7.91 14.66
C ALA A 247 -10.88 7.22 13.45
N VAL A 248 -9.70 7.67 13.05
CA VAL A 248 -8.87 6.94 12.06
C VAL A 248 -7.90 6.05 12.83
N GLY A 249 -8.10 4.74 12.72
CA GLY A 249 -7.22 3.75 13.34
C GLY A 249 -5.94 3.59 12.56
N SER A 250 -4.80 3.72 13.23
CA SER A 250 -3.49 3.48 12.63
C SER A 250 -2.45 3.18 13.70
N SER A 251 -1.48 2.38 13.36
CA SER A 251 -0.37 2.04 14.25
C SER A 251 0.93 2.02 13.46
N TRP A 252 1.93 2.77 13.95
CA TRP A 252 3.27 2.72 13.39
C TRP A 252 3.99 1.39 13.62
N GLY A 253 3.62 0.65 14.66
CA GLY A 253 4.15 -0.69 14.94
C GLY A 253 3.61 -1.75 13.99
N ALA A 254 2.33 -1.62 13.63
CA ALA A 254 1.69 -2.39 12.57
C ALA A 254 1.27 -1.39 11.47
N TRP A 255 2.20 -1.02 10.61
CA TRP A 255 1.97 -0.04 9.56
C TRP A 255 0.77 -0.42 8.70
N ASN A 256 -0.22 0.46 8.66
CA ASN A 256 -1.43 0.31 7.86
C ASN A 256 -1.47 1.40 6.78
N ALA A 257 -0.84 1.15 5.64
CA ALA A 257 -1.05 2.00 4.48
C ALA A 257 -2.53 1.94 4.08
N GLY A 258 -3.15 3.10 3.88
CA GLY A 258 -4.52 3.17 3.37
C GLY A 258 -5.63 3.02 4.42
N SER A 259 -5.39 3.29 5.70
CA SER A 259 -6.45 3.44 6.70
C SER A 259 -7.31 4.70 6.50
N LEU A 260 -6.95 5.55 5.56
CA LEU A 260 -7.69 6.72 5.09
C LEU A 260 -7.63 6.75 3.56
N CYS A 261 -8.77 6.88 2.91
CA CYS A 261 -8.87 6.94 1.46
C CYS A 261 -9.85 8.04 1.02
N ALA A 262 -9.43 8.88 0.11
CA ALA A 262 -10.32 9.84 -0.54
C ALA A 262 -10.94 9.25 -1.80
N SER A 263 -12.22 9.55 -2.03
CA SER A 263 -12.84 9.22 -3.30
C SER A 263 -12.26 10.06 -4.43
N THR A 264 -11.96 9.44 -5.55
CA THR A 264 -11.57 10.13 -6.79
C THR A 264 -12.76 10.74 -7.54
N GLN A 265 -13.99 10.42 -7.14
CA GLN A 265 -15.21 10.83 -7.82
C GLN A 265 -16.06 11.83 -6.99
N LYS A 266 -15.99 11.77 -5.67
CA LYS A 266 -16.81 12.54 -4.74
C LYS A 266 -15.94 13.20 -3.67
N ASN A 267 -16.44 14.27 -3.05
CA ASN A 267 -15.80 14.90 -1.89
C ASN A 267 -16.12 14.11 -0.61
N VAL A 268 -15.60 12.90 -0.52
CA VAL A 268 -15.80 11.97 0.60
C VAL A 268 -14.48 11.31 0.97
N LEU A 269 -14.24 11.19 2.25
CA LEU A 269 -13.17 10.39 2.86
C LEU A 269 -13.77 9.09 3.43
N TYR A 270 -13.04 7.99 3.29
CA TYR A 270 -13.40 6.66 3.80
C TYR A 270 -12.37 6.20 4.81
#